data_00ee16eaad2f081f0f242284fdccf6d2
#
_entry.id   00ee16eaad2f081f0f242284fdccf6d2
#
_cell.length_a   1.000
_cell.length_b   1.000
_cell.length_c   1.000
_cell.angle_alpha   90.00
_cell.angle_beta   90.00
_cell.angle_gamma   90.00
#
_symmetry.space_group_name_H-M   'P 1'
#
loop_
_entity.id
_entity.type
_entity.pdbx_description
1 polymer ?
#
loop_
_entity_poly.entity_id
_entity_poly.type
_entity_poly.pdbx_seq_one_letter_code
_entity_poly.pdbx_strand_id
1 'polypeptide(L)'
;MSPKNRKKLEKVRKKLDRLDNKFLRLIKIRTDLVNKVVKLKEFKGEIVDTKRIKKILFNIRRKSLKKKIDSTVTNKIWKNMILTYINHEKKNFKKK
;
A
#
# COMPACT_ATOMS: atom_id res chain seq x y z
N MET A 1 -23.99 15.09 -16.81
CA MET A 1 -24.52 14.55 -15.54
C MET A 1 -25.64 15.47 -15.05
N SER A 2 -26.78 14.92 -14.65
CA SER A 2 -27.91 15.69 -14.13
C SER A 2 -27.58 16.37 -12.80
N PRO A 3 -28.29 17.46 -12.42
CA PRO A 3 -28.09 18.10 -11.11
C PRO A 3 -28.31 17.14 -9.94
N LYS A 4 -29.29 16.25 -10.03
CA LYS A 4 -29.55 15.23 -9.00
C LYS A 4 -28.38 14.26 -8.85
N ASN A 5 -27.81 13.80 -9.97
CA ASN A 5 -26.65 12.90 -9.96
C ASN A 5 -25.39 13.60 -9.47
N ARG A 6 -25.21 14.89 -9.77
CA ARG A 6 -24.10 15.69 -9.24
C ARG A 6 -24.12 15.76 -7.71
N LYS A 7 -25.30 15.98 -7.11
CA LYS A 7 -25.45 15.97 -5.66
C LYS A 7 -25.10 14.62 -5.04
N LYS A 8 -25.55 13.53 -5.68
CA LYS A 8 -25.23 12.17 -5.26
C LYS A 8 -23.73 11.91 -5.36
N LEU A 9 -23.11 12.35 -6.46
CA LEU A 9 -21.66 12.23 -6.67
C LEU A 9 -20.86 12.95 -5.57
N GLU A 10 -21.26 14.17 -5.23
CA GLU A 10 -20.60 14.93 -4.15
C GLU A 10 -20.66 14.22 -2.80
N LYS A 11 -21.81 13.61 -2.48
CA LYS A 11 -21.95 12.83 -1.24
C LYS A 11 -21.00 11.63 -1.24
N VAL A 12 -20.90 10.90 -2.35
CA VAL A 12 -20.00 9.76 -2.48
C VAL A 12 -18.54 10.22 -2.36
N ARG A 13 -18.18 11.32 -3.01
CA ARG A 13 -16.82 11.88 -2.94
C ARG A 13 -16.43 12.28 -1.52
N LYS A 14 -17.34 12.85 -0.75
CA LYS A 14 -17.09 13.15 0.66
C LYS A 14 -16.80 11.88 1.47
N LYS A 15 -17.50 10.78 1.17
CA LYS A 15 -17.23 9.50 1.80
C LYS A 15 -15.85 8.97 1.42
N LEU A 16 -15.47 9.10 0.14
CA LEU A 16 -14.13 8.73 -0.31
C LEU A 16 -13.05 9.56 0.38
N ASP A 17 -13.25 10.87 0.52
CA ASP A 17 -12.29 11.74 1.20
C ASP A 17 -12.09 11.35 2.66
N ARG A 18 -13.16 10.99 3.36
CA ARG A 18 -13.06 10.49 4.73
C ARG A 18 -12.31 9.16 4.80
N LEU A 19 -12.56 8.28 3.82
CA LEU A 19 -11.86 7.01 3.72
C LEU A 19 -10.37 7.23 3.46
N ASP A 20 -10.03 8.18 2.59
CA ASP A 20 -8.63 8.53 2.29
C ASP A 20 -7.90 9.01 3.55
N ASN A 21 -8.57 9.75 4.43
CA ASN A 21 -7.97 10.16 5.71
C ASN A 21 -7.61 8.94 6.58
N LYS A 22 -8.44 7.90 6.57
CA LYS A 22 -8.14 6.65 7.27
C LYS A 22 -6.95 5.93 6.61
N PHE A 23 -6.90 5.91 5.27
CA PHE A 23 -5.76 5.35 4.53
C PHE A 23 -4.46 6.06 4.88
N LEU A 24 -4.47 7.37 4.95
CA LEU A 24 -3.27 8.15 5.31
C LEU A 24 -2.73 7.76 6.69
N ARG A 25 -3.62 7.55 7.67
CA ARG A 25 -3.20 7.08 8.99
C ARG A 25 -2.58 5.70 8.93
N LEU A 26 -3.17 4.78 8.14
CA LEU A 26 -2.64 3.44 7.97
C LEU A 26 -1.30 3.45 7.23
N ILE A 27 -1.15 4.30 6.22
CA ILE A 27 0.11 4.48 5.50
C ILE A 27 1.20 5.01 6.44
N LYS A 28 0.87 5.95 7.32
CA LYS A 28 1.83 6.46 8.33
C LYS A 28 2.33 5.32 9.23
N ILE A 29 1.42 4.50 9.74
CA ILE A 29 1.76 3.35 10.59
C ILE A 29 2.63 2.37 9.80
N ARG A 30 2.24 2.05 8.57
CA ARG A 30 2.97 1.13 7.71
C ARG A 30 4.38 1.63 7.41
N THR A 31 4.51 2.91 7.10
CA THR A 31 5.81 3.54 6.83
C THR A 31 6.72 3.48 8.05
N ASP A 32 6.19 3.72 9.25
CA ASP A 32 6.96 3.60 10.48
C ASP A 32 7.45 2.17 10.70
N LEU A 33 6.62 1.17 10.39
CA LEU A 33 7.00 -0.23 10.48
C LEU A 33 8.05 -0.60 9.44
N VAL A 34 7.92 -0.12 8.21
CA VAL A 34 8.92 -0.31 7.16
C VAL A 34 10.27 0.28 7.58
N ASN A 35 10.26 1.47 8.17
CA ASN A 35 11.49 2.10 8.66
C ASN A 35 12.16 1.27 9.77
N LYS A 36 11.38 0.62 10.62
CA LYS A 36 11.92 -0.31 11.62
C LYS A 36 12.58 -1.52 10.96
N VAL A 37 11.96 -2.07 9.92
CA VAL A 37 12.52 -3.21 9.18
C VAL A 37 13.86 -2.82 8.54
N VAL A 38 13.93 -1.63 7.92
CA VAL A 38 15.16 -1.13 7.29
C VAL A 38 16.31 -1.03 8.31
N LYS A 39 16.01 -0.58 9.52
CA LYS A 39 17.01 -0.47 10.59
C LYS A 39 17.57 -1.84 11.01
N LEU A 40 16.81 -2.91 10.86
CA LEU A 40 17.24 -4.27 11.18
C LEU A 40 18.08 -4.90 10.08
N LYS A 41 18.05 -4.39 8.87
CA LYS A 41 18.85 -4.89 7.75
C LYS A 41 20.28 -4.38 7.85
N GLU A 42 21.24 -5.27 7.61
CA GLU A 42 22.66 -4.94 7.68
C GLU A 42 23.22 -4.49 6.34
N PHE A 43 22.71 -5.05 5.25
CA PHE A 43 23.19 -4.81 3.90
C PHE A 43 22.10 -4.27 3.01
N LYS A 44 22.45 -3.33 2.11
CA LYS A 44 21.52 -2.74 1.16
C LYS A 44 20.86 -3.79 0.25
N GLY A 45 21.57 -4.88 -0.07
CA GLY A 45 21.04 -5.97 -0.87
C GLY A 45 19.89 -6.72 -0.22
N GLU A 46 19.71 -6.61 1.09
CA GLU A 46 18.58 -7.22 1.81
C GLU A 46 17.26 -6.49 1.61
N ILE A 47 17.29 -5.27 1.06
CA ILE A 47 16.09 -4.46 0.87
C ILE A 47 15.11 -5.15 -0.09
N VAL A 48 15.59 -5.73 -1.18
CA VAL A 48 14.75 -6.46 -2.13
C VAL A 48 14.68 -7.92 -1.69
N ASP A 49 13.63 -8.26 -0.96
CA ASP A 49 13.35 -9.62 -0.52
C ASP A 49 12.30 -10.24 -1.43
N THR A 50 12.74 -10.95 -2.45
CA THR A 50 11.89 -11.55 -3.47
C THR A 50 10.89 -12.54 -2.89
N LYS A 51 11.33 -13.37 -1.93
CA LYS A 51 10.44 -14.35 -1.27
C LYS A 51 9.34 -13.65 -0.51
N ARG A 52 9.68 -12.58 0.21
CA ARG A 52 8.71 -11.79 0.98
C ARG A 52 7.69 -11.12 0.06
N ILE A 53 8.15 -10.55 -1.05
CA ILE A 53 7.29 -9.90 -2.05
C ILE A 53 6.27 -10.89 -2.60
N LYS A 54 6.72 -12.07 -3.01
CA LYS A 54 5.83 -13.13 -3.52
C LYS A 54 4.80 -13.54 -2.47
N LYS A 55 5.21 -13.69 -1.22
CA LYS A 55 4.34 -14.05 -0.11
C LYS A 55 3.27 -12.98 0.14
N ILE A 56 3.66 -11.71 0.13
CA ILE A 56 2.72 -10.59 0.31
C ILE A 56 1.67 -10.62 -0.81
N LEU A 57 2.09 -10.69 -2.06
CA LEU A 57 1.18 -10.66 -3.20
C LEU A 57 0.24 -11.86 -3.21
N PHE A 58 0.73 -13.03 -2.87
CA PHE A 58 -0.10 -14.23 -2.72
C PHE A 58 -1.16 -14.05 -1.63
N ASN A 59 -0.77 -13.56 -0.47
CA ASN A 59 -1.69 -13.35 0.65
C ASN A 59 -2.74 -12.29 0.32
N ILE A 60 -2.35 -11.20 -0.33
CA ILE A 60 -3.28 -10.13 -0.73
C ILE A 60 -4.29 -10.65 -1.74
N ARG A 61 -3.85 -11.44 -2.72
CA ARG A 61 -4.77 -12.05 -3.69
C ARG A 61 -5.79 -12.94 -2.98
N ARG A 62 -5.33 -13.83 -2.12
CA ARG A 62 -6.20 -14.75 -1.39
C ARG A 62 -7.22 -14.01 -0.54
N LYS A 63 -6.78 -13.00 0.21
CA LYS A 63 -7.65 -12.17 1.06
C LYS A 63 -8.64 -11.36 0.23
N SER A 64 -8.21 -10.84 -0.92
CA SER A 64 -9.07 -10.09 -1.83
C SER A 64 -10.22 -10.95 -2.34
N LEU A 65 -9.93 -12.17 -2.77
CA LEU A 65 -10.94 -13.11 -3.25
C LEU A 65 -11.97 -13.44 -2.15
N LYS A 66 -11.52 -13.65 -0.92
CA LYS A 66 -12.40 -13.88 0.22
C LYS A 66 -13.32 -12.69 0.51
N LYS A 67 -12.84 -11.48 0.33
CA LYS A 67 -13.58 -10.23 0.58
C LYS A 67 -14.38 -9.77 -0.64
N LYS A 68 -14.38 -10.54 -1.71
CA LYS A 68 -15.03 -10.18 -2.98
C LYS A 68 -14.51 -8.87 -3.56
N ILE A 69 -13.22 -8.64 -3.43
CA ILE A 69 -12.51 -7.50 -4.02
C ILE A 69 -11.85 -7.99 -5.31
N ASP A 70 -11.92 -7.18 -6.36
CA ASP A 70 -11.22 -7.49 -7.61
C ASP A 70 -9.71 -7.57 -7.33
N SER A 71 -9.16 -8.79 -7.45
CA SER A 71 -7.75 -9.04 -7.17
C SER A 71 -6.80 -8.34 -8.14
N THR A 72 -7.27 -7.95 -9.33
CA THR A 72 -6.48 -7.15 -10.27
C THR A 72 -6.21 -5.77 -9.70
N VAL A 73 -7.21 -5.17 -9.06
CA VAL A 73 -7.09 -3.85 -8.41
C VAL A 73 -6.10 -3.91 -7.25
N THR A 74 -6.30 -4.85 -6.33
CA THR A 74 -5.42 -4.96 -5.15
C THR A 74 -4.01 -5.37 -5.53
N ASN A 75 -3.84 -6.23 -6.52
CA ASN A 75 -2.52 -6.64 -7.00
C ASN A 75 -1.71 -5.43 -7.51
N LYS A 76 -2.32 -4.57 -8.31
CA LYS A 76 -1.66 -3.35 -8.82
C LYS A 76 -1.32 -2.38 -7.69
N ILE A 77 -2.24 -2.17 -6.76
CA ILE A 77 -2.01 -1.29 -5.61
C ILE A 77 -0.83 -1.80 -4.79
N TRP A 78 -0.81 -3.09 -4.45
CA TRP A 78 0.26 -3.66 -3.63
C TRP A 78 1.60 -3.70 -4.36
N LYS A 79 1.63 -4.05 -5.65
CA LYS A 79 2.87 -3.98 -6.44
C LYS A 79 3.48 -2.59 -6.44
N ASN A 80 2.66 -1.57 -6.72
CA ASN A 80 3.12 -0.18 -6.74
C ASN A 80 3.59 0.27 -5.35
N MET A 81 2.86 -0.09 -4.31
CA MET A 81 3.23 0.22 -2.94
C MET A 81 4.57 -0.43 -2.56
N ILE A 82 4.75 -1.71 -2.87
CA ILE A 82 6.00 -2.44 -2.59
C ILE A 82 7.18 -1.77 -3.30
N LEU A 83 7.05 -1.44 -4.59
CA LEU A 83 8.10 -0.77 -5.36
C LEU A 83 8.43 0.61 -4.80
N THR A 84 7.41 1.37 -4.41
CA THR A 84 7.57 2.69 -3.81
C THR A 84 8.33 2.59 -2.49
N TYR A 85 8.00 1.61 -1.63
CA TYR A 85 8.71 1.40 -0.38
C TYR A 85 10.13 0.89 -0.58
N ILE A 86 10.37 0.04 -1.57
CA ILE A 86 11.75 -0.38 -1.91
C ILE A 86 12.60 0.84 -2.22
N ASN A 87 12.11 1.75 -3.04
CA ASN A 87 12.84 2.99 -3.37
C ASN A 87 13.06 3.87 -2.13
N HIS A 88 12.05 4.00 -1.28
CA HIS A 88 12.14 4.70 -0.01
C HIS A 88 13.20 4.07 0.92
N GLU A 89 13.20 2.75 1.02
CA GLU A 89 14.17 2.00 1.83
C GLU A 89 15.59 2.20 1.34
N LYS A 90 15.81 2.09 0.03
CA LYS A 90 17.14 2.32 -0.58
C LYS A 90 17.66 3.72 -0.33
N LYS A 91 16.78 4.71 -0.45
CA LYS A 91 17.13 6.11 -0.23
C LYS A 91 17.51 6.39 1.23
N ASN A 92 16.85 5.72 2.17
CA ASN A 92 17.04 5.96 3.60
C ASN A 92 17.97 4.95 4.28
N PHE A 93 18.52 4.01 3.54
CA PHE A 93 19.48 3.05 4.06
C PHE A 93 20.83 3.72 4.32
N LYS A 94 21.28 3.70 5.57
CA LYS A 94 22.49 4.43 6.02
C LYS A 94 23.65 3.53 6.45
N LYS A 95 23.48 2.22 6.39
CA LYS A 95 24.54 1.28 6.70
C LYS A 95 25.35 0.96 5.45
N LYS A 96 26.62 0.66 5.66
CA LYS A 96 27.48 0.26 4.54
C LYS A 96 27.25 -1.19 4.11
#